data_b7c733e7d62ffd0d2fdb5830ee63744b
#
_entry.id   b7c733e7d62ffd0d2fdb5830ee63744b
#
_cell.length_a   1.000
_cell.length_b   1.000
_cell.length_c   1.000
_cell.angle_alpha   90.00
_cell.angle_beta   90.00
_cell.angle_gamma   90.00
#
_symmetry.space_group_name_H-M   'P 1'
#
loop_
_entity.id
_entity.type
_entity.pdbx_description
1 polymer ?
#
loop_
_entity_poly.entity_id
_entity_poly.type
_entity_poly.pdbx_seq_one_letter_code
_entity_poly.pdbx_strand_id
1 'polypeptide(L)'
;MIERVWVALAAFFISSIVIARDSMIDKPEWSKHFTQAGVNGTIVVVDERKTPAITLVFDRERAARRYSPASTYKIPHTLFAQDAGAVADEFQVLKWDGVKRTFAGHNQDQTLRSAMRYSTLWVYEGFARQIGEPKARAYLRSIDYGNADPATSKGAYWVDGNLRISA
;
A
#
# COMPACT_ATOMS: atom_id res chain seq x y z
N MET A 1 13.79 -7.37 73.70
CA MET A 1 13.09 -6.75 72.55
C MET A 1 13.92 -7.05 71.34
N ILE A 2 13.49 -8.03 70.55
CA ILE A 2 14.25 -8.47 69.35
C ILE A 2 13.39 -8.02 68.14
N GLU A 3 13.88 -7.02 67.43
CA GLU A 3 13.25 -6.54 66.19
C GLU A 3 13.54 -7.53 65.04
N ARG A 4 12.49 -8.06 64.46
CA ARG A 4 12.57 -8.90 63.23
C ARG A 4 12.54 -8.01 61.99
N VAL A 5 13.70 -7.90 61.34
CA VAL A 5 13.79 -7.27 60.02
C VAL A 5 13.31 -8.26 58.95
N TRP A 6 12.21 -7.91 58.29
CA TRP A 6 11.73 -8.65 57.09
C TRP A 6 12.42 -8.09 55.85
N VAL A 7 13.28 -8.89 55.21
CA VAL A 7 13.84 -8.58 53.91
C VAL A 7 12.90 -9.17 52.85
N ALA A 8 12.21 -8.28 52.14
CA ALA A 8 11.37 -8.68 50.99
C ALA A 8 12.27 -8.84 49.76
N LEU A 9 12.44 -10.08 49.30
CA LEU A 9 13.06 -10.36 48.00
C LEU A 9 12.06 -10.10 46.91
N ALA A 10 12.20 -9.00 46.16
CA ALA A 10 11.45 -8.74 44.94
C ALA A 10 12.12 -9.51 43.79
N ALA A 11 11.52 -10.61 43.37
CA ALA A 11 11.93 -11.35 42.18
C ALA A 11 11.45 -10.59 40.92
N PHE A 12 12.37 -9.93 40.24
CA PHE A 12 12.10 -9.34 38.91
C PHE A 12 12.03 -10.47 37.86
N PHE A 13 10.82 -10.81 37.46
CA PHE A 13 10.62 -11.63 36.25
C PHE A 13 10.86 -10.76 35.02
N ILE A 14 12.04 -10.86 34.41
CA ILE A 14 12.31 -10.32 33.08
C ILE A 14 11.66 -11.27 32.08
N SER A 15 10.40 -10.99 31.69
CA SER A 15 9.79 -11.64 30.54
C SER A 15 10.55 -11.19 29.28
N SER A 16 11.43 -12.05 28.79
CA SER A 16 12.03 -11.88 27.47
C SER A 16 10.93 -11.99 26.42
N ILE A 17 10.44 -10.87 25.91
CA ILE A 17 9.60 -10.83 24.73
C ILE A 17 10.49 -11.27 23.58
N VAL A 18 10.39 -12.54 23.20
CA VAL A 18 10.95 -13.04 21.93
C VAL A 18 10.10 -12.46 20.83
N ILE A 19 10.55 -11.33 20.26
CA ILE A 19 9.99 -10.81 19.01
C ILE A 19 10.37 -11.86 17.96
N ALA A 20 9.40 -12.66 17.53
CA ALA A 20 9.57 -13.57 16.40
C ALA A 20 9.95 -12.71 15.18
N ARG A 21 11.21 -12.75 14.77
CA ARG A 21 11.64 -12.13 13.53
C ARG A 21 11.03 -12.94 12.39
N ASP A 22 10.26 -12.27 11.53
CA ASP A 22 9.83 -12.86 10.27
C ASP A 22 11.03 -13.45 9.55
N SER A 23 10.96 -14.73 9.23
CA SER A 23 12.05 -15.42 8.53
C SER A 23 12.01 -15.02 7.06
N MET A 24 13.00 -14.25 6.61
CA MET A 24 13.14 -13.86 5.21
C MET A 24 14.11 -14.81 4.50
N ILE A 25 13.61 -15.48 3.46
CA ILE A 25 14.33 -16.50 2.69
C ILE A 25 14.58 -15.98 1.29
N ASP A 26 15.85 -15.94 0.87
CA ASP A 26 16.22 -15.57 -0.49
C ASP A 26 15.85 -16.66 -1.50
N LYS A 27 15.37 -16.24 -2.66
CA LYS A 27 14.93 -17.07 -3.78
C LYS A 27 15.70 -16.72 -5.06
N PRO A 28 17.03 -16.95 -5.12
CA PRO A 28 17.85 -16.61 -6.28
C PRO A 28 17.42 -17.33 -7.56
N GLU A 29 16.80 -18.50 -7.44
CA GLU A 29 16.27 -19.27 -8.57
C GLU A 29 15.12 -18.58 -9.31
N TRP A 30 14.49 -17.57 -8.72
CA TRP A 30 13.44 -16.78 -9.37
C TRP A 30 14.00 -15.78 -10.39
N SER A 31 15.31 -15.54 -10.38
CA SER A 31 16.01 -14.69 -11.38
C SER A 31 15.67 -15.08 -12.82
N LYS A 32 15.49 -16.38 -13.07
CA LYS A 32 15.18 -16.93 -14.41
C LYS A 32 13.95 -16.28 -15.05
N HIS A 33 12.93 -15.91 -14.26
CA HIS A 33 11.70 -15.31 -14.78
C HIS A 33 11.95 -13.92 -15.35
N PHE A 34 12.85 -13.15 -14.72
CA PHE A 34 13.24 -11.82 -15.19
C PHE A 34 14.23 -11.89 -16.36
N THR A 35 15.21 -12.78 -16.28
CA THR A 35 16.19 -12.99 -17.35
C THR A 35 15.52 -13.43 -18.66
N GLN A 36 14.57 -14.37 -18.59
CA GLN A 36 13.82 -14.83 -19.76
C GLN A 36 12.96 -13.72 -20.40
N ALA A 37 12.44 -12.80 -19.57
CA ALA A 37 11.66 -11.65 -20.05
C ALA A 37 12.53 -10.46 -20.48
N GLY A 38 13.85 -10.51 -20.30
CA GLY A 38 14.77 -9.41 -20.60
C GLY A 38 14.56 -8.15 -19.74
N VAL A 39 14.06 -8.31 -18.52
CA VAL A 39 13.73 -7.20 -17.61
C VAL A 39 14.38 -7.38 -16.24
N ASN A 40 14.49 -6.29 -15.49
CA ASN A 40 14.86 -6.31 -14.08
C ASN A 40 13.60 -6.22 -13.21
N GLY A 41 13.52 -7.06 -12.18
CA GLY A 41 12.36 -7.07 -11.28
C GLY A 41 12.71 -7.66 -9.92
N THR A 42 11.72 -7.70 -9.04
CA THR A 42 11.77 -8.37 -7.74
C THR A 42 10.46 -9.09 -7.48
N ILE A 43 10.49 -10.09 -6.62
CA ILE A 43 9.30 -10.79 -6.13
C ILE A 43 9.41 -10.89 -4.62
N VAL A 44 8.35 -10.50 -3.92
CA VAL A 44 8.17 -10.71 -2.49
C VAL A 44 6.88 -11.49 -2.28
N VAL A 45 6.95 -12.60 -1.55
CA VAL A 45 5.79 -13.42 -1.19
C VAL A 45 5.80 -13.62 0.32
N VAL A 46 4.73 -13.21 0.99
CA VAL A 46 4.53 -13.43 2.41
C VAL A 46 3.56 -14.60 2.59
N ASP A 47 4.01 -15.67 3.27
CA ASP A 47 3.17 -16.81 3.62
C ASP A 47 2.73 -16.70 5.09
N GLU A 48 1.56 -16.13 5.30
CA GLU A 48 0.95 -15.92 6.61
C GLU A 48 0.29 -17.20 7.18
N ARG A 49 0.24 -18.29 6.40
CA ARG A 49 -0.23 -19.59 6.89
C ARG A 49 0.76 -20.22 7.88
N LYS A 50 1.95 -19.69 7.96
CA LYS A 50 3.01 -20.05 8.90
C LYS A 50 3.00 -19.13 10.11
N THR A 51 3.43 -19.65 11.27
CA THR A 51 3.60 -18.86 12.49
C THR A 51 5.00 -19.14 13.06
N PRO A 52 5.95 -18.19 13.02
CA PRO A 52 5.82 -16.85 12.39
C PRO A 52 5.68 -16.91 10.86
N ALA A 53 5.17 -15.84 10.25
CA ALA A 53 5.07 -15.72 8.81
C ALA A 53 6.44 -15.88 8.14
N ILE A 54 6.45 -16.40 6.90
CA ILE A 54 7.67 -16.58 6.12
C ILE A 54 7.62 -15.65 4.93
N THR A 55 8.66 -14.81 4.76
CA THR A 55 8.82 -13.96 3.60
C THR A 55 9.83 -14.57 2.63
N LEU A 56 9.39 -14.87 1.42
CA LEU A 56 10.25 -15.30 0.31
C LEU A 56 10.58 -14.09 -0.55
N VAL A 57 11.83 -13.87 -0.92
CA VAL A 57 12.23 -12.70 -1.68
C VAL A 57 13.27 -13.02 -2.74
N PHE A 58 13.10 -12.44 -3.92
CA PHE A 58 14.14 -12.33 -4.93
C PHE A 58 14.55 -10.86 -5.06
N ASP A 59 15.86 -10.58 -5.03
CA ASP A 59 16.46 -9.24 -5.09
C ASP A 59 15.94 -8.32 -3.97
N ARG A 60 16.46 -8.53 -2.74
CA ARG A 60 16.12 -7.74 -1.55
C ARG A 60 16.38 -6.25 -1.72
N GLU A 61 17.48 -5.91 -2.39
CA GLU A 61 17.83 -4.50 -2.58
C GLU A 61 16.77 -3.80 -3.43
N ARG A 62 16.36 -4.45 -4.52
CA ARG A 62 15.30 -3.93 -5.37
C ARG A 62 13.94 -3.94 -4.68
N ALA A 63 13.64 -4.96 -3.89
CA ALA A 63 12.41 -5.04 -3.11
C ALA A 63 12.27 -3.88 -2.12
N ALA A 64 13.37 -3.44 -1.51
CA ALA A 64 13.41 -2.32 -0.58
C ALA A 64 13.34 -0.94 -1.26
N ARG A 65 13.63 -0.85 -2.55
CA ARG A 65 13.52 0.42 -3.29
C ARG A 65 12.07 0.84 -3.44
N ARG A 66 11.84 2.13 -3.31
CA ARG A 66 10.51 2.70 -3.47
C ARG A 66 10.28 3.22 -4.89
N TYR A 67 9.15 2.83 -5.46
CA TYR A 67 8.71 3.20 -6.80
C TYR A 67 7.34 3.90 -6.74
N SER A 68 6.96 4.58 -7.82
CA SER A 68 5.59 5.04 -7.99
C SER A 68 4.65 3.83 -8.00
N PRO A 69 3.59 3.80 -7.18
CA PRO A 69 2.65 2.68 -7.17
C PRO A 69 1.80 2.60 -8.44
N ALA A 70 1.72 3.68 -9.21
CA ALA A 70 0.89 3.76 -10.41
C ALA A 70 -0.53 3.24 -10.14
N SER A 71 -1.09 2.46 -11.05
CA SER A 71 -2.49 2.00 -10.95
C SER A 71 -2.76 0.99 -9.82
N THR A 72 -1.74 0.41 -9.19
CA THR A 72 -1.95 -0.44 -8.00
C THR A 72 -2.52 0.36 -6.82
N TYR A 73 -2.21 1.66 -6.75
CA TYR A 73 -2.76 2.56 -5.74
C TYR A 73 -4.29 2.69 -5.79
N LYS A 74 -4.91 2.44 -6.93
CA LYS A 74 -6.37 2.51 -7.05
C LYS A 74 -7.09 1.54 -6.10
N ILE A 75 -6.45 0.47 -5.66
CA ILE A 75 -7.02 -0.48 -4.69
C ILE A 75 -7.28 0.22 -3.35
N PRO A 76 -6.27 0.71 -2.60
CA PRO A 76 -6.53 1.45 -1.36
C PRO A 76 -7.29 2.76 -1.61
N HIS A 77 -7.04 3.46 -2.72
CA HIS A 77 -7.73 4.71 -3.05
C HIS A 77 -9.25 4.54 -3.18
N THR A 78 -9.70 3.39 -3.71
CA THR A 78 -11.14 3.05 -3.77
C THR A 78 -11.76 3.01 -2.37
N LEU A 79 -11.08 2.34 -1.42
CA LEU A 79 -11.54 2.27 -0.03
C LEU A 79 -11.56 3.66 0.63
N PHE A 80 -10.53 4.46 0.39
CA PHE A 80 -10.46 5.83 0.90
C PHE A 80 -11.55 6.72 0.31
N ALA A 81 -11.88 6.55 -0.98
CA ALA A 81 -12.93 7.32 -1.63
C ALA A 81 -14.32 6.98 -1.06
N GLN A 82 -14.58 5.71 -0.75
CA GLN A 82 -15.83 5.28 -0.09
C GLN A 82 -15.91 5.80 1.34
N ASP A 83 -14.86 5.62 2.16
CA ASP A 83 -14.82 6.10 3.53
C ASP A 83 -14.89 7.63 3.63
N ALA A 84 -14.33 8.34 2.68
CA ALA A 84 -14.41 9.79 2.59
C ALA A 84 -15.76 10.32 2.10
N GLY A 85 -16.64 9.45 1.58
CA GLY A 85 -17.90 9.84 0.96
C GLY A 85 -17.75 10.45 -0.44
N ALA A 86 -16.59 10.28 -1.10
CA ALA A 86 -16.37 10.76 -2.46
C ALA A 86 -17.10 9.90 -3.51
N VAL A 87 -17.49 8.71 -3.14
CA VAL A 87 -18.37 7.82 -3.88
C VAL A 87 -19.22 7.01 -2.89
N ALA A 88 -20.53 6.92 -3.14
CA ALA A 88 -21.46 6.28 -2.23
C ALA A 88 -21.34 4.73 -2.27
N ASP A 89 -21.28 4.18 -3.46
CA ASP A 89 -21.19 2.72 -3.69
C ASP A 89 -20.56 2.39 -5.04
N GLU A 90 -20.47 1.09 -5.32
CA GLU A 90 -19.86 0.60 -6.57
C GLU A 90 -20.69 0.84 -7.83
N PHE A 91 -21.98 1.18 -7.71
CA PHE A 91 -22.93 1.39 -8.81
C PHE A 91 -23.16 2.88 -9.11
N GLN A 92 -22.75 3.78 -8.24
CA GLN A 92 -22.89 5.22 -8.46
C GLN A 92 -22.30 5.62 -9.81
N VAL A 93 -23.11 6.29 -10.64
CA VAL A 93 -22.67 6.80 -11.94
C VAL A 93 -21.85 8.07 -11.78
N LEU A 94 -20.62 8.00 -12.22
CA LEU A 94 -19.66 9.09 -12.28
C LEU A 94 -19.66 9.63 -13.72
N LYS A 95 -20.22 10.82 -13.92
CA LYS A 95 -20.40 11.39 -15.24
C LYS A 95 -19.08 11.71 -15.92
N TRP A 96 -18.99 11.33 -17.20
CA TRP A 96 -17.84 11.66 -18.01
C TRP A 96 -17.71 13.19 -18.19
N ASP A 97 -16.47 13.66 -18.10
CA ASP A 97 -16.13 15.08 -18.20
C ASP A 97 -16.09 15.61 -19.65
N GLY A 98 -16.44 14.76 -20.65
CA GLY A 98 -16.42 15.12 -22.07
C GLY A 98 -15.02 15.17 -22.70
N VAL A 99 -13.96 15.01 -21.92
CA VAL A 99 -12.58 15.05 -22.43
C VAL A 99 -12.21 13.73 -23.10
N LYS A 100 -11.93 13.77 -24.40
CA LYS A 100 -11.53 12.59 -25.18
C LYS A 100 -10.10 12.17 -24.83
N ARG A 101 -9.94 10.93 -24.41
CA ARG A 101 -8.67 10.28 -24.05
C ARG A 101 -8.34 9.15 -25.00
N THR A 102 -7.09 8.73 -25.06
CA THR A 102 -6.59 7.67 -25.94
C THR A 102 -7.31 6.33 -25.75
N PHE A 103 -7.60 5.96 -24.50
CA PHE A 103 -8.32 4.71 -24.22
C PHE A 103 -9.83 4.92 -24.30
N ALA A 104 -10.48 4.22 -25.24
CA ALA A 104 -11.92 4.37 -25.49
C ALA A 104 -12.77 4.14 -24.24
N GLY A 105 -12.43 3.16 -23.40
CA GLY A 105 -13.10 2.88 -22.14
C GLY A 105 -13.09 4.03 -21.11
N HIS A 106 -12.24 5.04 -21.31
CA HIS A 106 -12.20 6.25 -20.47
C HIS A 106 -13.16 7.36 -20.93
N ASN A 107 -13.76 7.23 -22.13
CA ASN A 107 -14.56 8.27 -22.78
C ASN A 107 -16.07 8.01 -22.64
N GLN A 108 -16.48 7.67 -21.44
CA GLN A 108 -17.88 7.36 -21.12
C GLN A 108 -18.13 7.53 -19.62
N ASP A 109 -19.38 7.58 -19.22
CA ASP A 109 -19.77 7.50 -17.82
C ASP A 109 -19.14 6.25 -17.18
N GLN A 110 -18.72 6.38 -15.94
CA GLN A 110 -18.10 5.30 -15.17
C GLN A 110 -18.96 4.96 -13.96
N THR A 111 -18.82 3.74 -13.49
CA THR A 111 -19.09 3.35 -12.11
C THR A 111 -17.74 3.01 -11.44
N LEU A 112 -17.73 2.82 -10.13
CA LEU A 112 -16.50 2.41 -9.45
C LEU A 112 -15.94 1.09 -10.02
N ARG A 113 -16.83 0.15 -10.39
CA ARG A 113 -16.48 -1.12 -11.03
C ARG A 113 -15.80 -0.91 -12.39
N SER A 114 -16.39 -0.11 -13.26
CA SER A 114 -15.81 0.15 -14.59
C SER A 114 -14.54 0.99 -14.50
N ALA A 115 -14.49 1.97 -13.60
CA ALA A 115 -13.31 2.79 -13.36
C ALA A 115 -12.10 1.95 -12.89
N MET A 116 -12.34 0.96 -12.02
CA MET A 116 -11.30 0.00 -11.62
C MET A 116 -10.89 -0.89 -12.79
N ARG A 117 -11.86 -1.48 -13.50
CA ARG A 117 -11.62 -2.38 -14.64
C ARG A 117 -10.80 -1.72 -15.75
N TYR A 118 -11.13 -0.47 -16.11
CA TYR A 118 -10.44 0.27 -17.16
C TYR A 118 -9.29 1.12 -16.65
N SER A 119 -9.02 1.07 -15.34
CA SER A 119 -7.98 1.88 -14.70
C SER A 119 -8.15 3.38 -14.99
N THR A 120 -9.38 3.89 -14.96
CA THR A 120 -9.78 5.22 -15.43
C THR A 120 -9.22 6.32 -14.56
N LEU A 121 -8.17 7.00 -15.05
CA LEU A 121 -7.39 7.95 -14.25
C LEU A 121 -8.23 9.13 -13.76
N TRP A 122 -9.03 9.76 -14.64
CA TRP A 122 -9.79 10.97 -14.31
C TRP A 122 -10.80 10.78 -13.16
N VAL A 123 -11.35 9.56 -13.00
CA VAL A 123 -12.23 9.23 -11.85
C VAL A 123 -11.44 9.33 -10.55
N TYR A 124 -10.28 8.69 -10.49
CA TYR A 124 -9.44 8.69 -9.30
C TYR A 124 -8.81 10.04 -9.00
N GLU A 125 -8.50 10.83 -10.01
CA GLU A 125 -8.14 12.25 -9.82
C GLU A 125 -9.30 13.05 -9.22
N GLY A 126 -10.54 12.74 -9.61
CA GLY A 126 -11.75 13.30 -9.01
C GLY A 126 -11.84 12.97 -7.52
N PHE A 127 -11.63 11.72 -7.15
CA PHE A 127 -11.60 11.29 -5.74
C PHE A 127 -10.46 11.97 -4.97
N ALA A 128 -9.27 12.05 -5.55
CA ALA A 128 -8.13 12.71 -4.89
C ALA A 128 -8.43 14.18 -4.58
N ARG A 129 -9.07 14.90 -5.51
CA ARG A 129 -9.50 16.29 -5.27
C ARG A 129 -10.54 16.41 -4.16
N GLN A 130 -11.51 15.49 -4.10
CA GLN A 130 -12.56 15.50 -3.06
C GLN A 130 -12.01 15.13 -1.68
N ILE A 131 -11.13 14.14 -1.61
CA ILE A 131 -10.48 13.70 -0.36
C ILE A 131 -9.56 14.81 0.17
N GLY A 132 -8.81 15.45 -0.71
CA GLY A 132 -7.80 16.45 -0.36
C GLY A 132 -6.53 15.87 0.26
N GLU A 133 -5.43 16.61 0.15
CA GLU A 133 -4.11 16.14 0.58
C GLU A 133 -4.04 15.79 2.08
N PRO A 134 -4.56 16.58 3.03
CA PRO A 134 -4.46 16.27 4.44
C PRO A 134 -5.12 14.93 4.81
N LYS A 135 -6.32 14.67 4.29
CA LYS A 135 -7.06 13.42 4.55
C LYS A 135 -6.41 12.24 3.81
N ALA A 136 -5.95 12.43 2.58
CA ALA A 136 -5.20 11.41 1.85
C ALA A 136 -3.92 10.98 2.61
N ARG A 137 -3.17 11.94 3.17
CA ARG A 137 -2.00 11.67 4.01
C ARG A 137 -2.35 10.90 5.28
N ALA A 138 -3.46 11.22 5.92
CA ALA A 138 -3.95 10.50 7.10
C ALA A 138 -4.28 9.04 6.76
N TYR A 139 -4.98 8.79 5.66
CA TYR A 139 -5.27 7.44 5.18
C TYR A 139 -4.01 6.65 4.85
N LEU A 140 -3.08 7.23 4.11
CA LEU A 140 -1.82 6.57 3.76
C LEU A 140 -1.01 6.16 5.00
N ARG A 141 -0.99 7.03 6.03
CA ARG A 141 -0.34 6.72 7.32
C ARG A 141 -1.06 5.63 8.10
N SER A 142 -2.40 5.61 8.06
CA SER A 142 -3.18 4.61 8.82
C SER A 142 -2.96 3.18 8.37
N ILE A 143 -2.51 2.97 7.13
CA ILE A 143 -2.19 1.65 6.56
C ILE A 143 -0.70 1.47 6.27
N ASP A 144 0.16 2.36 6.80
CA ASP A 144 1.62 2.36 6.58
C ASP A 144 2.02 2.25 5.09
N TYR A 145 1.36 3.04 4.22
CA TYR A 145 1.55 2.95 2.78
C TYR A 145 2.76 3.75 2.31
N GLY A 146 3.88 3.10 2.23
CA GLY A 146 5.13 3.61 1.66
C GLY A 146 5.66 4.87 2.36
N ASN A 147 5.86 5.98 1.61
CA ASN A 147 6.30 7.25 2.20
C ASN A 147 5.14 8.14 2.66
N ALA A 148 3.90 7.71 2.47
CA ALA A 148 2.68 8.43 2.83
C ALA A 148 2.66 9.90 2.36
N ASP A 149 3.23 10.19 1.18
CA ASP A 149 3.33 11.55 0.65
C ASP A 149 2.44 11.76 -0.59
N PRO A 150 1.22 12.31 -0.43
CA PRO A 150 0.29 12.59 -1.53
C PRO A 150 0.55 13.94 -2.22
N ALA A 151 1.69 14.59 -1.97
CA ALA A 151 1.99 15.86 -2.61
C ALA A 151 2.18 15.71 -4.12
N THR A 152 1.58 16.63 -4.87
CA THR A 152 1.67 16.67 -6.33
C THR A 152 1.31 18.04 -6.86
N SER A 153 1.95 18.44 -7.96
CA SER A 153 1.53 19.60 -8.77
C SER A 153 0.61 19.22 -9.94
N LYS A 154 0.37 17.92 -10.17
CA LYS A 154 -0.28 17.41 -11.39
C LYS A 154 -1.57 16.62 -11.14
N GLY A 155 -1.99 16.42 -9.90
CA GLY A 155 -3.26 15.80 -9.53
C GLY A 155 -3.18 14.30 -9.24
N ALA A 156 -2.37 13.52 -9.94
CA ALA A 156 -2.25 12.07 -9.73
C ALA A 156 -0.96 11.72 -8.94
N TYR A 157 -0.93 12.05 -7.64
CA TYR A 157 0.26 11.88 -6.79
C TYR A 157 0.82 10.45 -6.73
N TRP A 158 0.05 9.45 -7.16
CA TRP A 158 0.44 8.05 -7.25
C TRP A 158 1.05 7.65 -8.60
N VAL A 159 1.05 8.54 -9.58
CA VAL A 159 1.65 8.35 -10.91
C VAL A 159 2.90 9.19 -11.04
N ASP A 160 2.74 10.51 -11.01
CA ASP A 160 3.78 11.52 -11.28
C ASP A 160 4.06 12.46 -10.11
N GLY A 161 3.39 12.26 -8.96
CA GLY A 161 3.66 12.97 -7.71
C GLY A 161 4.68 12.27 -6.83
N ASN A 162 4.60 12.50 -5.51
CA ASN A 162 5.62 12.09 -4.54
C ASN A 162 5.39 10.71 -3.91
N LEU A 163 4.22 10.10 -4.08
CA LEU A 163 3.93 8.83 -3.44
C LEU A 163 4.83 7.71 -3.97
N ARG A 164 5.47 6.98 -3.05
CA ARG A 164 6.39 5.87 -3.35
C ARG A 164 6.15 4.71 -2.40
N ILE A 165 6.18 3.49 -2.95
CA ILE A 165 6.10 2.24 -2.18
C ILE A 165 7.22 1.28 -2.59
N SER A 166 7.59 0.40 -1.68
CA SER A 166 8.41 -0.79 -1.94
C SER A 166 7.54 -2.00 -2.28
N ALA A 167 8.17 -3.08 -2.68
CA ALA A 167 7.48 -4.35 -2.86
C ALA A 167 7.09 -4.97 -1.52
#